data_78ab7113354832675738a658de2307dd
#
_entry.id   78ab7113354832675738a658de2307dd
#
_cell.length_a   1.000
_cell.length_b   1.000
_cell.length_c   1.000
_cell.angle_alpha   90.00
_cell.angle_beta   90.00
_cell.angle_gamma   90.00
#
_symmetry.space_group_name_H-M   'P 1'
#
loop_
_entity.id
_entity.type
_entity.pdbx_description
1 polymer ?
#
loop_
_entity_poly.entity_id
_entity_poly.type
_entity_poly.pdbx_seq_one_letter_code
_entity_poly.pdbx_strand_id
1 'polypeptide(L)'
;ERTEAVNKLHFNGTIGYQKSTMVAVTYPEALTESVISPTSVSKQQIQIKKGENLGVDGLLSLLVDIGFVRVDFVYEPGQFSIRGGIIDIFSFGNEWPYRIELFDEEVESIRLFDPLTQLSQRNLALVNIIPNVQTHFESKEYIPLLEAIPASTIVWIQEPGLIIDRYQDTFERLSSISIID
;
A
#
# COMPACT_ATOMS: atom_id res chain seq x y z
N GLU A 1 -3.41 -8.28 3.52
CA GLU A 1 -4.25 -7.70 4.60
C GLU A 1 -3.50 -6.67 5.46
N ARG A 2 -2.33 -6.99 6.11
CA ARG A 2 -1.58 -6.04 6.96
C ARG A 2 -1.10 -4.82 6.20
N THR A 3 -0.42 -5.01 5.09
CA THR A 3 0.06 -3.95 4.20
C THR A 3 -1.07 -3.05 3.72
N GLU A 4 -2.20 -3.64 3.40
CA GLU A 4 -3.40 -2.93 2.99
C GLU A 4 -3.97 -2.07 4.11
N ALA A 5 -4.06 -2.59 5.34
CA ALA A 5 -4.53 -1.84 6.50
C ALA A 5 -3.61 -0.65 6.81
N VAL A 6 -2.29 -0.86 6.81
CA VAL A 6 -1.31 0.21 7.03
C VAL A 6 -1.38 1.25 5.91
N ASN A 7 -1.46 0.83 4.65
CA ASN A 7 -1.60 1.75 3.53
C ASN A 7 -2.91 2.55 3.60
N LYS A 8 -4.03 1.92 3.95
CA LYS A 8 -5.30 2.63 4.16
C LYS A 8 -5.20 3.66 5.29
N LEU A 9 -4.50 3.33 6.39
CA LEU A 9 -4.27 4.26 7.50
C LEU A 9 -3.46 5.49 7.08
N HIS A 10 -2.44 5.31 6.25
CA HIS A 10 -1.55 6.40 5.83
C HIS A 10 -2.08 7.21 4.66
N PHE A 11 -2.71 6.55 3.69
CA PHE A 11 -3.13 7.20 2.45
C PHE A 11 -4.60 7.62 2.48
N ASN A 12 -5.30 7.46 3.62
CA ASN A 12 -6.66 7.95 3.81
C ASN A 12 -6.68 9.49 3.75
N GLY A 13 -7.06 10.04 2.60
CA GLY A 13 -7.03 11.48 2.32
C GLY A 13 -6.04 11.90 1.24
N THR A 14 -5.22 10.97 0.72
CA THR A 14 -4.42 11.22 -0.49
C THR A 14 -5.33 11.15 -1.73
N ILE A 15 -4.97 11.88 -2.77
CA ILE A 15 -5.77 12.11 -3.98
C ILE A 15 -6.39 10.81 -4.51
N GLY A 16 -7.71 10.79 -4.58
CA GLY A 16 -8.51 9.64 -5.03
C GLY A 16 -9.32 8.94 -3.94
N TYR A 17 -8.98 9.11 -2.67
CA TYR A 17 -9.79 8.65 -1.54
C TYR A 17 -10.59 9.83 -0.97
N GLN A 18 -11.90 9.65 -0.80
CA GLN A 18 -12.66 10.60 0.03
C GLN A 18 -12.11 10.52 1.46
N LYS A 19 -11.91 11.68 2.09
CA LYS A 19 -11.56 11.75 3.52
C LYS A 19 -12.70 11.11 4.31
N SER A 20 -12.54 9.85 4.65
CA SER A 20 -13.51 9.07 5.41
C SER A 20 -12.94 8.77 6.80
N THR A 21 -13.80 8.73 7.80
CA THR A 21 -13.42 8.20 9.11
C THR A 21 -13.17 6.70 8.93
N MET A 22 -11.98 6.26 9.30
CA MET A 22 -11.62 4.86 9.28
C MET A 22 -11.59 4.32 10.70
N VAL A 23 -12.14 3.12 10.90
CA VAL A 23 -12.06 2.36 12.14
C VAL A 23 -11.27 1.10 11.86
N ALA A 24 -10.17 0.90 12.57
CA ALA A 24 -9.38 -0.32 12.53
C ALA A 24 -9.55 -1.05 13.87
N VAL A 25 -9.93 -2.33 13.80
CA VAL A 25 -10.00 -3.21 14.97
C VAL A 25 -8.86 -4.19 14.89
N THR A 26 -8.05 -4.26 15.96
CA THR A 26 -6.88 -5.12 16.00
C THR A 26 -6.70 -5.74 17.39
N TYR A 27 -5.71 -6.58 17.56
CA TYR A 27 -5.35 -7.23 18.82
C TYR A 27 -3.99 -6.70 19.32
N PRO A 28 -3.70 -6.84 20.62
CA PRO A 28 -2.53 -6.21 21.24
C PRO A 28 -1.21 -6.54 20.56
N GLU A 29 -0.99 -7.78 20.20
CA GLU A 29 0.27 -8.24 19.60
C GLU A 29 0.55 -7.56 18.25
N ALA A 30 -0.49 -7.22 17.49
CA ALA A 30 -0.32 -6.51 16.22
C ALA A 30 0.15 -5.05 16.40
N LEU A 31 -0.09 -4.45 17.57
CA LEU A 31 0.39 -3.09 17.85
C LEU A 31 1.90 -3.02 18.07
N THR A 32 2.53 -4.13 18.46
CA THR A 32 3.99 -4.21 18.65
C THR A 32 4.73 -4.58 17.36
N GLU A 33 4.00 -4.93 16.30
CA GLU A 33 4.64 -5.26 15.03
C GLU A 33 5.28 -4.04 14.38
N SER A 34 6.42 -4.28 13.76
CA SER A 34 7.08 -3.28 12.95
C SER A 34 6.45 -3.24 11.55
N VAL A 35 6.19 -2.03 11.09
CA VAL A 35 5.65 -1.74 9.76
C VAL A 35 6.59 -0.80 9.02
N ILE A 36 6.51 -0.79 7.70
CA ILE A 36 7.31 0.13 6.90
C ILE A 36 6.92 1.58 7.21
N SER A 37 7.92 2.42 7.40
CA SER A 37 7.73 3.85 7.59
C SER A 37 6.93 4.46 6.43
N PRO A 38 5.88 5.26 6.71
CA PRO A 38 5.13 5.97 5.67
C PRO A 38 5.98 6.84 4.78
N THR A 39 7.03 7.41 5.35
CA THR A 39 7.98 8.25 4.60
C THR A 39 8.80 7.43 3.60
N SER A 40 9.14 6.19 3.93
CA SER A 40 9.83 5.28 3.02
C SER A 40 8.91 4.84 1.88
N VAL A 41 7.66 4.49 2.18
CA VAL A 41 6.67 4.16 1.15
C VAL A 41 6.43 5.34 0.21
N SER A 42 6.28 6.56 0.76
CA SER A 42 6.05 7.77 -0.04
C SER A 42 7.20 8.12 -0.98
N LYS A 43 8.43 7.78 -0.63
CA LYS A 43 9.61 8.01 -1.48
C LYS A 43 9.70 7.06 -2.67
N GLN A 44 9.11 5.88 -2.55
CA GLN A 44 9.19 4.83 -3.57
C GLN A 44 7.89 4.70 -4.40
N GLN A 45 6.87 5.47 -4.09
CA GLN A 45 5.64 5.48 -4.89
C GLN A 45 5.87 6.15 -6.25
N ILE A 46 5.26 5.59 -7.29
CA ILE A 46 5.22 6.21 -8.62
C ILE A 46 3.93 7.01 -8.74
N GLN A 47 4.05 8.29 -9.01
CA GLN A 47 2.88 9.15 -9.23
C GLN A 47 2.66 9.33 -10.73
N ILE A 48 1.42 9.14 -11.19
CA ILE A 48 1.00 9.32 -12.59
C ILE A 48 -0.18 10.29 -12.62
N LYS A 49 -0.07 11.33 -13.46
CA LYS A 49 -1.08 12.38 -13.61
C LYS A 49 -1.65 12.39 -15.01
N LYS A 50 -2.92 12.71 -15.13
CA LYS A 50 -3.55 12.99 -16.41
C LYS A 50 -2.89 14.21 -17.08
N GLY A 51 -2.60 14.10 -18.38
CA GLY A 51 -1.99 15.17 -19.19
C GLY A 51 -0.46 15.22 -19.10
N GLU A 52 0.21 14.29 -18.38
CA GLU A 52 1.67 14.21 -18.39
C GLU A 52 2.16 13.22 -19.48
N ASN A 53 3.37 13.44 -19.97
CA ASN A 53 4.05 12.49 -20.83
C ASN A 53 4.65 11.37 -19.98
N LEU A 54 4.28 10.14 -20.32
CA LEU A 54 4.68 8.95 -19.60
C LEU A 54 5.70 8.16 -20.43
N GLY A 55 6.95 8.12 -19.95
CA GLY A 55 7.97 7.25 -20.54
C GLY A 55 7.65 5.78 -20.26
N VAL A 56 6.91 5.13 -21.16
CA VAL A 56 6.34 3.79 -20.94
C VAL A 56 7.42 2.76 -20.59
N ASP A 57 8.52 2.70 -21.32
CA ASP A 57 9.59 1.73 -21.08
C ASP A 57 10.24 1.93 -19.70
N GLY A 58 10.43 3.18 -19.29
CA GLY A 58 10.90 3.53 -17.96
C GLY A 58 9.93 3.11 -16.85
N LEU A 59 8.62 3.37 -17.06
CA LEU A 59 7.59 2.94 -16.12
C LEU A 59 7.56 1.42 -15.98
N LEU A 60 7.60 0.67 -17.09
CA LEU A 60 7.55 -0.80 -17.04
C LEU A 60 8.76 -1.38 -16.29
N SER A 61 9.95 -0.82 -16.50
CA SER A 61 11.15 -1.22 -15.76
C SER A 61 11.01 -0.94 -14.27
N LEU A 62 10.54 0.25 -13.91
CA LEU A 62 10.29 0.63 -12.51
C LEU A 62 9.24 -0.27 -11.84
N LEU A 63 8.16 -0.63 -12.54
CA LEU A 63 7.14 -1.53 -11.99
C LEU A 63 7.73 -2.90 -11.63
N VAL A 64 8.56 -3.47 -12.50
CA VAL A 64 9.25 -4.73 -12.22
C VAL A 64 10.21 -4.57 -11.03
N ASP A 65 10.98 -3.49 -10.99
CA ASP A 65 11.91 -3.20 -9.91
C ASP A 65 11.22 -3.07 -8.55
N ILE A 66 10.02 -2.54 -8.48
CA ILE A 66 9.23 -2.40 -7.26
C ILE A 66 8.31 -3.60 -6.97
N GLY A 67 8.53 -4.73 -7.63
CA GLY A 67 7.92 -6.02 -7.31
C GLY A 67 6.59 -6.30 -8.01
N PHE A 68 6.27 -5.61 -9.12
CA PHE A 68 5.11 -5.95 -9.94
C PHE A 68 5.44 -7.03 -10.96
N VAL A 69 4.44 -7.85 -11.28
CA VAL A 69 4.53 -8.93 -12.27
C VAL A 69 3.69 -8.57 -13.49
N ARG A 70 4.30 -8.71 -14.68
CA ARG A 70 3.58 -8.51 -15.94
C ARG A 70 2.69 -9.69 -16.25
N VAL A 71 1.42 -9.41 -16.59
CA VAL A 71 0.39 -10.39 -16.95
C VAL A 71 -0.39 -9.91 -18.19
N ASP A 72 -1.19 -10.79 -18.79
CA ASP A 72 -2.06 -10.39 -19.91
C ASP A 72 -3.29 -9.60 -19.41
N PHE A 73 -3.86 -10.00 -18.28
CA PHE A 73 -4.98 -9.33 -17.63
C PHE A 73 -4.72 -9.23 -16.13
N VAL A 74 -5.07 -8.08 -15.55
CA VAL A 74 -4.82 -7.76 -14.15
C VAL A 74 -6.01 -8.19 -13.30
N TYR A 75 -5.76 -9.02 -12.28
CA TYR A 75 -6.78 -9.53 -11.35
C TYR A 75 -6.42 -9.31 -9.87
N GLU A 76 -5.13 -9.19 -9.54
CA GLU A 76 -4.63 -9.15 -8.17
C GLU A 76 -3.64 -7.99 -7.96
N PRO A 77 -3.51 -7.45 -6.73
CA PRO A 77 -2.49 -6.46 -6.40
C PRO A 77 -1.07 -6.96 -6.76
N GLY A 78 -0.25 -6.05 -7.29
CA GLY A 78 1.08 -6.36 -7.75
C GLY A 78 1.16 -6.85 -9.20
N GLN A 79 0.05 -6.84 -9.92
CA GLN A 79 0.02 -7.16 -11.36
C GLN A 79 -0.08 -5.90 -12.21
N PHE A 80 0.54 -5.95 -13.38
CA PHE A 80 0.33 -4.95 -14.43
C PHE A 80 0.25 -5.59 -15.82
N SER A 81 -0.41 -4.92 -16.75
CA SER A 81 -0.48 -5.31 -18.16
C SER A 81 -0.35 -4.11 -19.06
N ILE A 82 0.13 -4.34 -20.28
CA ILE A 82 0.19 -3.35 -21.33
C ILE A 82 -0.36 -3.93 -22.63
N ARG A 83 -1.31 -3.22 -23.23
CA ARG A 83 -1.97 -3.61 -24.50
C ARG A 83 -2.16 -2.37 -25.37
N GLY A 84 -1.28 -2.17 -26.32
CA GLY A 84 -1.27 -0.94 -27.13
C GLY A 84 -1.05 0.29 -26.23
N GLY A 85 -1.93 1.29 -26.32
CA GLY A 85 -1.91 2.50 -25.49
C GLY A 85 -2.60 2.35 -24.14
N ILE A 86 -2.88 1.13 -23.65
CA ILE A 86 -3.56 0.90 -22.36
C ILE A 86 -2.59 0.21 -21.42
N ILE A 87 -2.43 0.79 -20.23
CA ILE A 87 -1.65 0.22 -19.14
C ILE A 87 -2.61 0.01 -17.95
N ASP A 88 -2.77 -1.25 -17.56
CA ASP A 88 -3.53 -1.63 -16.36
C ASP A 88 -2.55 -1.94 -15.23
N ILE A 89 -2.76 -1.36 -14.04
CA ILE A 89 -1.88 -1.55 -12.87
C ILE A 89 -2.74 -1.78 -11.63
N PHE A 90 -2.53 -2.89 -10.94
CA PHE A 90 -3.13 -3.13 -9.64
C PHE A 90 -2.11 -2.85 -8.53
N SER A 91 -2.13 -1.62 -8.04
CA SER A 91 -1.22 -1.17 -6.98
C SER A 91 -1.43 -1.96 -5.69
N PHE A 92 -0.34 -2.23 -4.98
CA PHE A 92 -0.42 -2.85 -3.65
C PHE A 92 -1.20 -1.96 -2.68
N GLY A 93 -2.08 -2.57 -1.88
CA GLY A 93 -2.94 -1.86 -0.92
C GLY A 93 -4.17 -1.17 -1.51
N ASN A 94 -4.42 -1.30 -2.80
CA ASN A 94 -5.64 -0.82 -3.43
C ASN A 94 -6.69 -1.93 -3.51
N GLU A 95 -7.96 -1.52 -3.51
CA GLU A 95 -9.09 -2.41 -3.72
C GLU A 95 -9.41 -2.63 -5.21
N TRP A 96 -9.05 -1.66 -6.04
CA TRP A 96 -9.33 -1.61 -7.47
C TRP A 96 -8.10 -1.25 -8.27
N PRO A 97 -7.89 -1.88 -9.45
CA PRO A 97 -6.81 -1.54 -10.36
C PRO A 97 -7.08 -0.22 -11.11
N TYR A 98 -6.01 0.37 -11.58
CA TYR A 98 -6.01 1.55 -12.43
C TYR A 98 -5.88 1.15 -13.90
N ARG A 99 -6.66 1.78 -14.77
CA ARG A 99 -6.49 1.77 -16.22
C ARG A 99 -6.03 3.13 -16.68
N ILE A 100 -4.87 3.19 -17.29
CA ILE A 100 -4.24 4.39 -17.83
C ILE A 100 -4.30 4.27 -19.34
N GLU A 101 -4.94 5.21 -20.00
CA GLU A 101 -4.99 5.27 -21.47
C GLU A 101 -4.05 6.37 -21.93
N LEU A 102 -3.24 6.03 -22.93
CA LEU A 102 -2.28 6.93 -23.53
C LEU A 102 -2.75 7.30 -24.93
N PHE A 103 -2.59 8.58 -25.28
CA PHE A 103 -2.58 9.06 -26.64
C PHE A 103 -1.11 9.39 -26.99
N ASP A 104 -0.48 8.55 -27.80
CA ASP A 104 0.96 8.56 -28.02
C ASP A 104 1.70 8.32 -26.68
N GLU A 105 2.38 9.30 -26.13
CA GLU A 105 3.04 9.24 -24.80
C GLU A 105 2.30 10.01 -23.71
N GLU A 106 1.23 10.75 -24.05
CA GLU A 106 0.47 11.55 -23.10
C GLU A 106 -0.61 10.73 -22.40
N VAL A 107 -0.73 10.87 -21.08
CA VAL A 107 -1.80 10.25 -20.27
C VAL A 107 -3.14 10.94 -20.59
N GLU A 108 -3.94 10.35 -21.47
CA GLU A 108 -5.24 10.87 -21.84
C GLU A 108 -6.29 10.67 -20.75
N SER A 109 -6.31 9.50 -20.15
CA SER A 109 -7.26 9.20 -19.06
C SER A 109 -6.68 8.23 -18.04
N ILE A 110 -7.16 8.36 -16.80
CA ILE A 110 -6.89 7.41 -15.71
C ILE A 110 -8.24 7.03 -15.11
N ARG A 111 -8.49 5.72 -14.96
CA ARG A 111 -9.75 5.20 -14.41
C ARG A 111 -9.51 4.07 -13.43
N LEU A 112 -10.36 3.96 -12.41
CA LEU A 112 -10.54 2.70 -11.69
C LEU A 112 -11.40 1.77 -12.52
N PHE A 113 -11.14 0.47 -12.47
CA PHE A 113 -11.98 -0.53 -13.11
C PHE A 113 -12.12 -1.79 -12.26
N ASP A 114 -13.21 -2.49 -12.47
CA ASP A 114 -13.48 -3.77 -11.85
C ASP A 114 -12.67 -4.86 -12.56
N PRO A 115 -11.76 -5.57 -11.88
CA PRO A 115 -10.91 -6.58 -12.52
C PRO A 115 -11.69 -7.79 -13.06
N LEU A 116 -12.87 -8.09 -12.51
CA LEU A 116 -13.69 -9.23 -12.94
C LEU A 116 -14.53 -8.88 -14.17
N THR A 117 -15.20 -7.73 -14.15
CA THR A 117 -16.08 -7.30 -15.25
C THR A 117 -15.35 -6.46 -16.29
N GLN A 118 -14.16 -5.96 -16.00
CA GLN A 118 -13.35 -5.04 -16.82
C GLN A 118 -14.02 -3.69 -17.07
N LEU A 119 -15.10 -3.37 -16.35
CA LEU A 119 -15.85 -2.12 -16.50
C LEU A 119 -15.22 -1.00 -15.69
N SER A 120 -15.10 0.16 -16.32
CA SER A 120 -14.61 1.38 -15.65
C SER A 120 -15.63 1.87 -14.63
N GLN A 121 -15.14 2.26 -13.43
CA GLN A 121 -15.94 2.71 -12.31
C GLN A 121 -15.86 4.23 -12.12
N ARG A 122 -14.67 4.80 -12.13
CA ARG A 122 -14.46 6.21 -11.81
C ARG A 122 -13.22 6.76 -12.51
N ASN A 123 -13.33 8.00 -13.03
CA ASN A 123 -12.18 8.75 -13.54
C ASN A 123 -11.39 9.38 -12.40
N LEU A 124 -10.07 9.43 -12.58
CA LEU A 124 -9.11 10.03 -11.67
C LEU A 124 -8.23 11.05 -12.40
N ALA A 125 -7.78 12.08 -11.71
CA ALA A 125 -6.84 13.05 -12.23
C ALA A 125 -5.37 12.63 -11.97
N LEU A 126 -5.17 11.82 -10.93
CA LEU A 126 -3.86 11.40 -10.45
C LEU A 126 -4.00 10.06 -9.74
N VAL A 127 -2.97 9.22 -9.84
CA VAL A 127 -2.83 7.98 -9.07
C VAL A 127 -1.42 7.83 -8.51
N ASN A 128 -1.33 7.12 -7.39
CA ASN A 128 -0.08 6.71 -6.78
C ASN A 128 0.02 5.18 -6.82
N ILE A 129 1.09 4.69 -7.41
CA ILE A 129 1.41 3.27 -7.45
C ILE A 129 2.32 2.96 -6.27
N ILE A 130 1.87 2.10 -5.39
CA ILE A 130 2.56 1.71 -4.17
C ILE A 130 3.31 0.41 -4.42
N PRO A 131 4.61 0.31 -4.06
CA PRO A 131 5.41 -0.88 -4.22
C PRO A 131 4.97 -2.01 -3.28
N ASN A 132 5.51 -3.22 -3.50
CA ASN A 132 5.36 -4.31 -2.55
C ASN A 132 6.17 -4.03 -1.29
N VAL A 133 5.50 -3.62 -0.22
CA VAL A 133 6.16 -3.28 1.04
C VAL A 133 6.78 -4.48 1.77
N GLN A 134 6.43 -5.72 1.41
CA GLN A 134 6.96 -6.91 2.06
C GLN A 134 8.34 -7.35 1.52
N THR A 135 8.63 -7.05 0.26
CA THR A 135 9.83 -7.55 -0.42
C THR A 135 10.85 -6.48 -0.76
N HIS A 136 10.48 -5.21 -0.62
CA HIS A 136 11.24 -4.10 -1.24
C HIS A 136 11.96 -3.17 -0.24
N PHE A 137 11.75 -3.37 1.08
CA PHE A 137 12.29 -2.46 2.09
C PHE A 137 13.30 -3.14 2.99
N GLU A 138 14.38 -2.43 3.31
CA GLU A 138 15.39 -2.89 4.26
C GLU A 138 14.86 -2.80 5.71
N SER A 139 15.43 -3.61 6.61
CA SER A 139 15.02 -3.69 8.02
C SER A 139 15.03 -2.34 8.77
N LYS A 140 15.93 -1.43 8.39
CA LYS A 140 16.02 -0.08 8.98
C LYS A 140 14.84 0.86 8.65
N GLU A 141 14.02 0.49 7.68
CA GLU A 141 12.85 1.27 7.25
C GLU A 141 11.59 0.89 8.03
N TYR A 142 11.68 -0.11 8.89
CA TYR A 142 10.60 -0.55 9.74
C TYR A 142 10.56 0.26 11.04
N ILE A 143 9.36 0.68 11.43
CA ILE A 143 9.07 1.38 12.69
C ILE A 143 7.89 0.71 13.40
N PRO A 144 7.74 0.87 14.71
CA PRO A 144 6.56 0.37 15.43
C PRO A 144 5.26 0.90 14.82
N LEU A 145 4.22 0.07 14.75
CA LEU A 145 2.92 0.46 14.19
C LEU A 145 2.37 1.73 14.84
N LEU A 146 2.52 1.88 16.17
CA LEU A 146 2.04 3.07 16.90
C LEU A 146 2.75 4.37 16.50
N GLU A 147 3.99 4.30 16.02
CA GLU A 147 4.71 5.46 15.47
C GLU A 147 4.30 5.74 14.02
N ALA A 148 3.83 4.71 13.34
CA ALA A 148 3.43 4.78 11.95
C ALA A 148 2.04 5.38 11.76
N ILE A 149 1.10 5.23 12.70
CA ILE A 149 -0.26 5.76 12.58
C ILE A 149 -0.30 7.28 12.69
N PRO A 150 -1.27 7.97 12.03
CA PRO A 150 -1.40 9.42 12.12
C PRO A 150 -1.55 9.92 13.56
N ALA A 151 -0.90 11.02 13.91
CA ALA A 151 -0.98 11.60 15.27
C ALA A 151 -2.40 12.00 15.70
N SER A 152 -3.33 12.16 14.75
CA SER A 152 -4.75 12.43 15.01
C SER A 152 -5.58 11.16 15.30
N THR A 153 -4.96 9.98 15.31
CA THR A 153 -5.64 8.71 15.55
C THR A 153 -6.05 8.61 17.02
N ILE A 154 -7.30 8.24 17.28
CA ILE A 154 -7.78 7.93 18.61
C ILE A 154 -7.64 6.42 18.81
N VAL A 155 -6.83 6.03 19.79
CA VAL A 155 -6.66 4.63 20.17
C VAL A 155 -7.62 4.31 21.32
N TRP A 156 -8.55 3.38 21.08
CA TRP A 156 -9.46 2.90 22.10
C TRP A 156 -8.98 1.55 22.63
N ILE A 157 -8.68 1.47 23.90
CA ILE A 157 -8.16 0.27 24.54
C ILE A 157 -9.18 -0.23 25.56
N GLN A 158 -9.57 -1.49 25.40
CA GLN A 158 -10.39 -2.20 26.38
C GLN A 158 -9.48 -3.02 27.29
N GLU A 159 -9.70 -2.93 28.62
CA GLU A 159 -8.96 -3.69 29.64
C GLU A 159 -7.41 -3.55 29.55
N PRO A 160 -6.87 -2.34 29.73
CA PRO A 160 -5.44 -2.09 29.54
C PRO A 160 -4.54 -2.95 30.44
N GLY A 161 -5.01 -3.38 31.60
CA GLY A 161 -4.27 -4.29 32.50
C GLY A 161 -3.94 -5.62 31.84
N LEU A 162 -4.93 -6.25 31.20
CA LEU A 162 -4.72 -7.53 30.50
C LEU A 162 -3.74 -7.39 29.30
N ILE A 163 -3.73 -6.25 28.65
CA ILE A 163 -2.80 -5.97 27.54
C ILE A 163 -1.37 -5.87 28.07
N ILE A 164 -1.17 -5.16 29.17
CA ILE A 164 0.14 -5.02 29.83
C ILE A 164 0.67 -6.39 30.27
N ASP A 165 -0.18 -7.17 30.94
CA ASP A 165 0.19 -8.52 31.39
C ASP A 165 0.62 -9.41 30.22
N ARG A 166 -0.12 -9.39 29.11
CA ARG A 166 0.23 -10.12 27.89
C ARG A 166 1.55 -9.70 27.28
N TYR A 167 1.84 -8.41 27.28
CA TYR A 167 3.14 -7.92 26.78
C TYR A 167 4.28 -8.35 27.68
N GLN A 168 4.09 -8.31 29.00
CA GLN A 168 5.10 -8.76 29.96
C GLN A 168 5.40 -10.24 29.79
N ASP A 169 4.37 -11.09 29.73
CA ASP A 169 4.51 -12.54 29.49
C ASP A 169 5.24 -12.84 28.17
N THR A 170 4.91 -12.10 27.12
CA THR A 170 5.55 -12.28 25.80
C THR A 170 7.01 -11.85 25.86
N PHE A 171 7.32 -10.74 26.50
CA PHE A 171 8.68 -10.24 26.66
C PHE A 171 9.55 -11.19 27.48
N GLU A 172 9.05 -11.71 28.60
CA GLU A 172 9.74 -12.68 29.44
C GLU A 172 10.03 -13.97 28.66
N ARG A 173 9.07 -14.47 27.90
CA ARG A 173 9.24 -15.66 27.07
C ARG A 173 10.30 -15.45 25.99
N LEU A 174 10.29 -14.32 25.27
CA LEU A 174 11.27 -14.02 24.23
C LEU A 174 12.67 -13.80 24.81
N SER A 175 12.76 -13.13 25.97
CA SER A 175 14.04 -12.92 26.67
C SER A 175 14.67 -14.24 27.11
N SER A 176 13.85 -15.22 27.50
CA SER A 176 14.36 -16.55 27.89
C SER A 176 14.91 -17.36 26.71
N ILE A 177 14.43 -17.11 25.49
CA ILE A 177 14.90 -17.78 24.25
C ILE A 177 16.23 -17.18 23.78
N SER A 178 16.42 -15.87 23.92
CA SER A 178 17.65 -15.18 23.49
C SER A 178 18.89 -15.47 24.35
N ILE A 179 18.76 -16.22 25.46
CA ILE A 179 19.86 -16.62 26.34
C ILE A 179 20.45 -17.98 25.93
N ILE A 180 19.90 -18.65 24.93
CA ILE A 180 20.32 -20.03 24.52
C ILE A 180 21.26 -20.05 23.30
N ASP A 181 21.59 -18.89 22.72
CA ASP A 181 22.63 -18.68 21.71
C ASP A 181 23.80 -17.93 22.37
#